data_0f508b074fab7219706a062a6a70c143
#
_entry.id   0f508b074fab7219706a062a6a70c143
#
_cell.length_a   1.000
_cell.length_b   1.000
_cell.length_c   1.000
_cell.angle_alpha   90.00
_cell.angle_beta   90.00
_cell.angle_gamma   90.00
#
_symmetry.space_group_name_H-M   'P 1'
#
loop_
_entity.id
_entity.type
_entity.pdbx_description
1 polymer ?
#
loop_
_entity_poly.entity_id
_entity_poly.type
_entity_poly.pdbx_seq_one_letter_code
_entity_poly.pdbx_strand_id
1 'polypeptide(L)'
;TKSLKWIKRADEFYFIPRTEDIDRYVKLVCHPMLNDRTGVAFEVISKNTISEGPSFCPFEVRHASKPEVLKSEFRVVSYNLLADLYADSDFSRTVLFSQCPPSALAIDYRKQLLLKEIRGYNADIICLQEVDNKIFDLDLLPVLSEKDELNGVFNRKGGQVSEGLACFWRTTKFIKLDSWRFILSDSLQSESHFESMWKVVKCNERLKESMLGRTTAIQIV
;
A
#
# COMPACT_ATOMS: atom_id res chain seq x y z
N THR A 1 -38.61 7.05 17.57
CA THR A 1 -37.34 7.02 16.82
C THR A 1 -36.29 7.81 17.59
N LYS A 2 -35.33 7.13 18.23
CA LYS A 2 -34.20 7.81 18.87
C LYS A 2 -33.41 8.54 17.78
N SER A 3 -33.30 9.86 17.84
CA SER A 3 -32.46 10.61 16.93
C SER A 3 -30.99 10.21 17.14
N LEU A 4 -30.31 9.78 16.08
CA LEU A 4 -28.89 9.49 16.13
C LEU A 4 -28.15 10.80 16.42
N LYS A 5 -27.40 10.83 17.51
CA LYS A 5 -26.54 11.97 17.84
C LYS A 5 -25.17 11.72 17.20
N TRP A 6 -24.79 12.58 16.27
CA TRP A 6 -23.47 12.54 15.63
C TRP A 6 -22.45 13.35 16.42
N ILE A 7 -21.22 12.84 16.50
CA ILE A 7 -20.09 13.50 17.14
C ILE A 7 -18.97 13.62 16.10
N LYS A 8 -18.48 14.83 15.84
CA LYS A 8 -17.36 15.06 14.93
C LYS A 8 -16.09 14.46 15.54
N ARG A 9 -15.41 13.61 14.79
CA ARG A 9 -14.18 12.90 15.21
C ARG A 9 -12.95 13.39 14.48
N ALA A 10 -13.08 13.76 13.21
CA ALA A 10 -11.99 14.24 12.38
C ALA A 10 -12.50 15.28 11.38
N ASP A 11 -11.61 16.11 10.88
CA ASP A 11 -11.77 17.04 9.79
C ASP A 11 -10.56 16.91 8.89
N GLU A 12 -10.30 15.69 8.46
CA GLU A 12 -9.11 15.27 7.74
C GLU A 12 -9.52 14.40 6.55
N PHE A 13 -8.60 14.16 5.64
CA PHE A 13 -8.83 13.32 4.46
C PHE A 13 -9.09 11.85 4.82
N TYR A 14 -8.67 11.41 6.00
CA TYR A 14 -8.90 10.05 6.52
C TYR A 14 -9.25 10.10 8.01
N PHE A 15 -9.89 9.03 8.47
CA PHE A 15 -10.23 8.83 9.88
C PHE A 15 -9.78 7.44 10.33
N ILE A 16 -9.02 7.39 11.43
CA ILE A 16 -8.59 6.14 12.06
C ILE A 16 -9.46 5.91 13.30
N PRO A 17 -10.34 4.88 13.26
CA PRO A 17 -11.19 4.54 14.41
C PRO A 17 -10.36 4.14 15.63
N ARG A 18 -10.91 4.42 16.81
CA ARG A 18 -10.37 4.02 18.11
C ARG A 18 -11.29 3.00 18.77
N THR A 19 -10.84 2.39 19.88
CA THR A 19 -11.63 1.44 20.67
C THR A 19 -12.99 2.02 21.10
N GLU A 20 -13.06 3.31 21.41
CA GLU A 20 -14.29 4.00 21.79
C GLU A 20 -15.29 4.19 20.66
N ASP A 21 -14.87 3.93 19.41
CA ASP A 21 -15.71 4.02 18.22
C ASP A 21 -16.33 2.68 17.82
N ILE A 22 -15.94 1.59 18.47
CA ILE A 22 -16.51 0.25 18.23
C ILE A 22 -18.02 0.29 18.38
N ASP A 23 -18.74 -0.46 17.58
CA ASP A 23 -20.21 -0.53 17.50
C ASP A 23 -20.91 0.78 17.08
N ARG A 24 -20.16 1.78 16.62
CA ARG A 24 -20.71 3.04 16.11
C ARG A 24 -20.71 3.07 14.59
N TYR A 25 -21.70 3.76 14.03
CA TYR A 25 -21.71 4.11 12.61
C TYR A 25 -20.80 5.31 12.34
N VAL A 26 -20.19 5.32 11.16
CA VAL A 26 -19.42 6.46 10.67
C VAL A 26 -20.25 7.23 9.66
N LYS A 27 -20.27 8.56 9.78
CA LYS A 27 -20.84 9.47 8.81
C LYS A 27 -19.74 10.36 8.23
N LEU A 28 -19.59 10.33 6.91
CA LEU A 28 -18.78 11.29 6.20
C LEU A 28 -19.68 12.44 5.70
N VAL A 29 -19.22 13.66 5.92
CA VAL A 29 -19.81 14.86 5.33
C VAL A 29 -18.74 15.54 4.50
N CYS A 30 -18.94 15.64 3.19
CA CYS A 30 -18.01 16.27 2.26
C CYS A 30 -18.63 17.55 1.70
N HIS A 31 -17.93 18.66 1.82
CA HIS A 31 -18.30 19.94 1.23
C HIS A 31 -17.37 20.20 0.03
N PRO A 32 -17.86 20.09 -1.21
CA PRO A 32 -17.06 20.46 -2.37
C PRO A 32 -16.77 21.97 -2.35
N MET A 33 -15.52 22.34 -2.60
CA MET A 33 -15.09 23.73 -2.60
C MET A 33 -14.45 24.09 -3.94
N LEU A 34 -14.77 25.25 -4.45
CA LEU A 34 -14.13 25.85 -5.61
C LEU A 34 -13.82 27.32 -5.28
N ASN A 35 -12.55 27.63 -5.09
CA ASN A 35 -12.11 28.91 -4.54
C ASN A 35 -12.84 29.19 -3.19
N ASP A 36 -13.50 30.33 -3.05
CA ASP A 36 -14.26 30.72 -1.84
C ASP A 36 -15.71 30.24 -1.84
N ARG A 37 -16.12 29.42 -2.80
CA ARG A 37 -17.50 28.92 -2.91
C ARG A 37 -17.59 27.49 -2.38
N THR A 38 -18.48 27.29 -1.42
CA THR A 38 -18.81 25.96 -0.89
C THR A 38 -20.08 25.44 -1.59
N GLY A 39 -19.99 24.23 -2.14
CA GLY A 39 -21.14 23.54 -2.73
C GLY A 39 -22.01 22.84 -1.69
N VAL A 40 -23.06 22.17 -2.19
CA VAL A 40 -23.97 21.39 -1.35
C VAL A 40 -23.21 20.22 -0.72
N ALA A 41 -23.40 20.03 0.59
CA ALA A 41 -22.80 18.93 1.31
C ALA A 41 -23.28 17.57 0.79
N PHE A 42 -22.34 16.64 0.62
CA PHE A 42 -22.63 15.25 0.35
C PHE A 42 -22.40 14.44 1.62
N GLU A 43 -23.40 13.63 2.02
CA GLU A 43 -23.35 12.82 3.23
C GLU A 43 -23.43 11.34 2.91
N VAL A 44 -22.58 10.54 3.53
CA VAL A 44 -22.61 9.07 3.46
C VAL A 44 -22.50 8.50 4.87
N ILE A 45 -23.30 7.50 5.16
CA ILE A 45 -23.25 6.74 6.42
C ILE A 45 -22.80 5.32 6.09
N SER A 46 -21.88 4.78 6.90
CA SER A 46 -21.42 3.40 6.77
C SER A 46 -22.58 2.43 6.88
N LYS A 47 -22.55 1.34 6.10
CA LYS A 47 -23.57 0.27 6.16
C LYS A 47 -23.48 -0.50 7.47
N ASN A 48 -22.27 -0.72 7.96
CA ASN A 48 -21.98 -1.48 9.16
C ASN A 48 -21.39 -0.56 10.24
N THR A 49 -21.45 -0.99 11.47
CA THR A 49 -20.73 -0.37 12.58
C THR A 49 -19.24 -0.70 12.48
N ILE A 50 -18.41 0.08 13.16
CA ILE A 50 -16.99 -0.23 13.35
C ILE A 50 -16.88 -1.52 14.15
N SER A 51 -16.19 -2.51 13.58
CA SER A 51 -15.93 -3.78 14.24
C SER A 51 -14.68 -3.70 15.13
N GLU A 52 -14.63 -4.55 16.15
CA GLU A 52 -13.41 -4.76 16.91
C GLU A 52 -12.30 -5.31 16.00
N GLY A 53 -11.10 -4.76 16.13
CA GLY A 53 -9.91 -5.25 15.45
C GLY A 53 -9.37 -6.54 16.10
N PRO A 54 -8.34 -7.17 15.53
CA PRO A 54 -7.72 -8.34 16.15
C PRO A 54 -7.12 -7.96 17.51
N SER A 55 -7.36 -8.78 18.51
CA SER A 55 -6.86 -8.58 19.89
C SER A 55 -5.34 -8.69 19.99
N PHE A 56 -4.71 -9.43 19.06
CA PHE A 56 -3.26 -9.63 18.98
C PHE A 56 -2.79 -9.59 17.54
N CYS A 57 -1.73 -8.81 17.31
CA CYS A 57 -1.06 -8.74 16.01
C CYS A 57 0.38 -9.25 16.16
N PRO A 58 0.76 -10.36 15.49
CA PRO A 58 2.09 -10.97 15.62
C PRO A 58 3.25 -10.01 15.36
N PHE A 59 3.05 -8.98 14.53
CA PHE A 59 4.06 -7.96 14.26
C PHE A 59 4.37 -7.05 15.46
N GLU A 60 3.50 -6.96 16.47
CA GLU A 60 3.75 -6.14 17.66
C GLU A 60 4.95 -6.65 18.47
N VAL A 61 5.19 -7.96 18.47
CA VAL A 61 6.40 -8.54 19.08
C VAL A 61 7.65 -8.04 18.35
N ARG A 62 7.61 -7.98 17.00
CA ARG A 62 8.72 -7.44 16.20
C ARG A 62 8.94 -5.94 16.44
N HIS A 63 7.85 -5.19 16.64
CA HIS A 63 7.95 -3.76 16.99
C HIS A 63 8.65 -3.56 18.34
N ALA A 64 8.29 -4.37 19.33
CA ALA A 64 8.87 -4.28 20.67
C ALA A 64 10.34 -4.69 20.70
N SER A 65 10.76 -5.66 19.87
CA SER A 65 12.11 -6.18 19.80
C SER A 65 13.03 -5.47 18.80
N LYS A 66 12.53 -4.44 18.07
CA LYS A 66 13.39 -3.73 17.11
C LYS A 66 14.53 -3.00 17.81
N PRO A 67 15.77 -3.09 17.30
CA PRO A 67 16.90 -2.38 17.89
C PRO A 67 16.72 -0.86 17.76
N GLU A 68 17.33 -0.10 18.67
CA GLU A 68 17.47 1.34 18.49
C GLU A 68 18.38 1.63 17.30
N VAL A 69 18.10 2.73 16.61
CA VAL A 69 18.88 3.20 15.46
C VAL A 69 19.77 4.36 15.92
N LEU A 70 21.08 4.23 15.78
CA LEU A 70 22.04 5.30 16.09
C LEU A 70 21.90 6.47 15.09
N LYS A 71 22.44 7.64 15.44
CA LYS A 71 22.38 8.83 14.56
C LYS A 71 23.04 8.63 13.19
N SER A 72 24.03 7.74 13.10
CA SER A 72 24.74 7.38 11.87
C SER A 72 24.11 6.23 11.09
N GLU A 73 23.02 5.70 11.58
CA GLU A 73 22.33 4.54 11.01
C GLU A 73 20.94 4.91 10.48
N PHE A 74 20.41 4.05 9.66
CA PHE A 74 19.03 4.13 9.19
C PHE A 74 18.42 2.73 9.10
N ARG A 75 17.11 2.67 9.26
CA ARG A 75 16.35 1.42 9.19
C ARG A 75 15.70 1.30 7.82
N VAL A 76 15.90 0.14 7.20
CA VAL A 76 15.23 -0.25 5.95
C VAL A 76 14.25 -1.37 6.22
N VAL A 77 13.06 -1.26 5.64
CA VAL A 77 12.04 -2.31 5.60
C VAL A 77 11.82 -2.70 4.15
N SER A 78 11.83 -3.99 3.86
CA SER A 78 11.34 -4.55 2.60
C SER A 78 10.15 -5.46 2.90
N TYR A 79 8.99 -5.22 2.25
CA TYR A 79 7.77 -5.92 2.60
C TYR A 79 6.86 -6.10 1.38
N ASN A 80 6.52 -7.34 1.06
CA ASN A 80 5.51 -7.67 0.06
C ASN A 80 4.12 -7.60 0.73
N LEU A 81 3.24 -6.73 0.24
CA LEU A 81 1.93 -6.48 0.84
C LEU A 81 0.85 -7.47 0.42
N LEU A 82 1.13 -8.33 -0.55
CA LEU A 82 0.16 -9.25 -1.18
C LEU A 82 -1.02 -8.46 -1.75
N ALA A 83 -0.91 -8.01 -2.99
CA ALA A 83 -1.95 -7.25 -3.67
C ALA A 83 -3.31 -7.95 -3.62
N ASP A 84 -4.38 -7.18 -3.61
CA ASP A 84 -5.75 -7.69 -3.44
C ASP A 84 -6.12 -8.72 -4.51
N LEU A 85 -5.71 -8.46 -5.75
CA LEU A 85 -5.92 -9.39 -6.87
C LEU A 85 -5.31 -10.79 -6.63
N TYR A 86 -4.25 -10.89 -5.82
CA TYR A 86 -3.63 -12.17 -5.47
C TYR A 86 -4.24 -12.78 -4.21
N ALA A 87 -4.53 -11.94 -3.21
CA ALA A 87 -5.13 -12.37 -1.95
C ALA A 87 -6.55 -12.93 -2.14
N ASP A 88 -7.32 -12.32 -3.03
CA ASP A 88 -8.74 -12.61 -3.24
C ASP A 88 -9.01 -13.56 -4.43
N SER A 89 -7.99 -14.22 -4.95
CA SER A 89 -8.12 -15.23 -6.00
C SER A 89 -8.71 -16.54 -5.47
N ASP A 90 -9.37 -17.32 -6.33
CA ASP A 90 -9.88 -18.64 -5.96
C ASP A 90 -8.77 -19.55 -5.45
N PHE A 91 -7.59 -19.51 -6.06
CA PHE A 91 -6.43 -20.27 -5.63
C PHE A 91 -5.98 -19.86 -4.22
N SER A 92 -5.96 -18.58 -3.93
CA SER A 92 -5.61 -18.08 -2.60
C SER A 92 -6.62 -18.52 -1.54
N ARG A 93 -7.89 -18.39 -1.83
CA ARG A 93 -8.99 -18.78 -0.91
C ARG A 93 -9.05 -20.28 -0.65
N THR A 94 -8.82 -21.12 -1.68
CA THR A 94 -9.02 -22.57 -1.58
C THR A 94 -7.74 -23.33 -1.25
N VAL A 95 -6.56 -22.82 -1.58
CA VAL A 95 -5.27 -23.50 -1.43
C VAL A 95 -4.34 -22.78 -0.46
N LEU A 96 -3.97 -21.52 -0.76
CA LEU A 96 -2.93 -20.84 0.03
C LEU A 96 -3.42 -20.43 1.43
N PHE A 97 -4.63 -19.91 1.50
CA PHE A 97 -5.22 -19.35 2.74
C PHE A 97 -6.56 -20.01 3.08
N SER A 98 -6.70 -21.30 2.79
CA SER A 98 -7.94 -22.06 2.99
C SER A 98 -8.46 -22.03 4.43
N GLN A 99 -7.59 -21.79 5.40
CA GLN A 99 -7.95 -21.65 6.83
C GLN A 99 -8.24 -20.21 7.24
N CYS A 100 -8.05 -19.24 6.34
CA CYS A 100 -8.26 -17.83 6.63
C CYS A 100 -9.71 -17.44 6.29
N PRO A 101 -10.43 -16.77 7.19
CA PRO A 101 -11.75 -16.25 6.87
C PRO A 101 -11.69 -15.28 5.67
N PRO A 102 -12.60 -15.36 4.70
CA PRO A 102 -12.60 -14.45 3.55
C PRO A 102 -12.57 -12.96 3.92
N SER A 103 -13.23 -12.59 5.03
CA SER A 103 -13.20 -11.21 5.54
C SER A 103 -11.79 -10.72 5.94
N ALA A 104 -10.93 -11.64 6.38
CA ALA A 104 -9.54 -11.28 6.75
C ALA A 104 -8.61 -11.20 5.53
N LEU A 105 -9.00 -11.75 4.38
CA LEU A 105 -8.28 -11.59 3.11
C LEU A 105 -8.63 -10.28 2.42
N ALA A 106 -9.80 -9.71 2.71
CA ALA A 106 -10.26 -8.48 2.09
C ALA A 106 -9.30 -7.32 2.36
N ILE A 107 -8.98 -6.55 1.32
CA ILE A 107 -8.02 -5.43 1.41
C ILE A 107 -8.47 -4.37 2.40
N ASP A 108 -9.76 -4.12 2.55
CA ASP A 108 -10.30 -3.14 3.51
C ASP A 108 -10.01 -3.51 4.97
N TYR A 109 -9.89 -4.80 5.26
CA TYR A 109 -9.44 -5.27 6.56
C TYR A 109 -7.91 -5.22 6.66
N ARG A 110 -7.19 -5.76 5.66
CA ARG A 110 -5.73 -5.88 5.68
C ARG A 110 -5.01 -4.53 5.68
N LYS A 111 -5.49 -3.54 4.93
CA LYS A 111 -4.82 -2.24 4.80
C LYS A 111 -4.59 -1.54 6.14
N GLN A 112 -5.50 -1.68 7.09
CA GLN A 112 -5.33 -1.10 8.44
C GLN A 112 -4.23 -1.81 9.21
N LEU A 113 -4.14 -3.13 9.10
CA LEU A 113 -3.08 -3.92 9.71
C LEU A 113 -1.73 -3.64 9.05
N LEU A 114 -1.68 -3.54 7.72
CA LEU A 114 -0.47 -3.19 6.97
C LEU A 114 0.07 -1.82 7.39
N LEU A 115 -0.80 -0.81 7.49
CA LEU A 115 -0.42 0.52 7.97
C LEU A 115 0.12 0.47 9.41
N LYS A 116 -0.58 -0.23 10.31
CA LYS A 116 -0.14 -0.40 11.70
C LYS A 116 1.23 -1.08 11.76
N GLU A 117 1.44 -2.12 10.97
CA GLU A 117 2.70 -2.86 10.92
C GLU A 117 3.84 -2.00 10.38
N ILE A 118 3.66 -1.36 9.22
CA ILE A 118 4.67 -0.51 8.57
C ILE A 118 5.09 0.63 9.52
N ARG A 119 4.14 1.34 10.09
CA ARG A 119 4.40 2.46 11.00
C ARG A 119 5.13 2.02 12.27
N GLY A 120 4.76 0.85 12.79
CA GLY A 120 5.38 0.31 14.01
C GLY A 120 6.86 -0.02 13.86
N TYR A 121 7.35 -0.29 12.66
CA TYR A 121 8.79 -0.45 12.43
C TYR A 121 9.57 0.85 12.52
N ASN A 122 8.93 2.01 12.35
CA ASN A 122 9.57 3.33 12.34
C ASN A 122 10.82 3.34 11.44
N ALA A 123 10.63 2.90 10.19
CA ALA A 123 11.70 2.80 9.21
C ALA A 123 12.01 4.16 8.56
N ASP A 124 13.23 4.30 8.08
CA ASP A 124 13.68 5.49 7.37
C ASP A 124 13.55 5.32 5.84
N ILE A 125 13.68 4.07 5.37
CA ILE A 125 13.42 3.67 3.97
C ILE A 125 12.49 2.46 3.99
N ILE A 126 11.45 2.47 3.15
CA ILE A 126 10.47 1.39 3.06
C ILE A 126 10.29 0.99 1.59
N CYS A 127 10.68 -0.23 1.25
CA CYS A 127 10.54 -0.80 -0.08
C CYS A 127 9.40 -1.81 -0.08
N LEU A 128 8.31 -1.48 -0.76
CA LEU A 128 7.09 -2.31 -0.80
C LEU A 128 6.92 -2.95 -2.17
N GLN A 129 6.48 -4.20 -2.16
CA GLN A 129 6.11 -4.97 -3.34
C GLN A 129 4.63 -5.32 -3.29
N GLU A 130 4.04 -5.57 -4.46
CA GLU A 130 2.62 -5.91 -4.61
C GLU A 130 1.70 -4.88 -3.95
N VAL A 131 1.98 -3.62 -4.20
CA VAL A 131 1.20 -2.49 -3.71
C VAL A 131 0.10 -2.16 -4.72
N ASP A 132 -1.15 -2.24 -4.33
CA ASP A 132 -2.25 -1.74 -5.15
C ASP A 132 -2.18 -0.22 -5.30
N ASN A 133 -2.34 0.30 -6.53
CA ASN A 133 -2.29 1.74 -6.80
C ASN A 133 -3.24 2.53 -5.89
N LYS A 134 -4.48 2.06 -5.73
CA LYS A 134 -5.46 2.72 -4.86
C LYS A 134 -5.02 2.77 -3.41
N ILE A 135 -4.40 1.70 -2.91
CA ILE A 135 -3.89 1.63 -1.54
C ILE A 135 -2.71 2.58 -1.36
N PHE A 136 -1.84 2.70 -2.38
CA PHE A 136 -0.78 3.70 -2.33
C PHE A 136 -1.34 5.13 -2.23
N ASP A 137 -2.25 5.49 -3.15
CA ASP A 137 -2.75 6.88 -3.26
C ASP A 137 -3.68 7.29 -2.11
N LEU A 138 -4.54 6.38 -1.66
CA LEU A 138 -5.62 6.72 -0.74
C LEU A 138 -5.34 6.36 0.73
N ASP A 139 -4.43 5.42 0.98
CA ASP A 139 -4.18 4.92 2.34
C ASP A 139 -2.71 5.12 2.75
N LEU A 140 -1.72 4.63 1.98
CA LEU A 140 -0.32 4.66 2.41
C LEU A 140 0.28 6.07 2.34
N LEU A 141 0.23 6.71 1.20
CA LEU A 141 0.89 8.01 0.99
C LEU A 141 0.35 9.10 1.92
N PRO A 142 -0.98 9.30 2.05
CA PRO A 142 -1.51 10.31 2.96
C PRO A 142 -1.10 10.08 4.41
N VAL A 143 -1.27 8.85 4.92
CA VAL A 143 -0.99 8.54 6.33
C VAL A 143 0.49 8.64 6.65
N LEU A 144 1.36 8.07 5.80
CA LEU A 144 2.80 8.06 6.04
C LEU A 144 3.43 9.46 5.87
N SER A 145 2.88 10.28 4.96
CA SER A 145 3.37 11.66 4.77
C SER A 145 2.99 12.57 5.92
N GLU A 146 1.75 12.53 6.37
CA GLU A 146 1.28 13.43 7.43
C GLU A 146 1.75 13.03 8.83
N LYS A 147 1.79 11.73 9.12
CA LYS A 147 2.03 11.27 10.50
C LYS A 147 3.47 10.84 10.75
N ASP A 148 4.19 10.42 9.72
CA ASP A 148 5.50 9.78 9.87
C ASP A 148 6.61 10.49 9.09
N GLU A 149 6.33 11.64 8.48
CA GLU A 149 7.28 12.47 7.71
C GLU A 149 7.97 11.69 6.57
N LEU A 150 7.25 10.73 5.98
CA LEU A 150 7.72 9.92 4.86
C LEU A 150 7.15 10.48 3.55
N ASN A 151 8.00 10.63 2.54
CA ASN A 151 7.54 10.84 1.17
C ASN A 151 7.65 9.54 0.39
N GLY A 152 6.88 9.38 -0.68
CA GLY A 152 6.84 8.12 -1.41
C GLY A 152 6.68 8.27 -2.91
N VAL A 153 7.10 7.23 -3.63
CA VAL A 153 6.89 7.09 -5.07
C VAL A 153 6.36 5.69 -5.37
N PHE A 154 5.38 5.61 -6.26
CA PHE A 154 4.80 4.37 -6.74
C PHE A 154 5.13 4.16 -8.22
N ASN A 155 5.49 2.94 -8.58
CA ASN A 155 5.72 2.52 -9.95
C ASN A 155 4.95 1.23 -10.24
N ARG A 156 3.95 1.36 -11.11
CA ARG A 156 3.11 0.23 -11.53
C ARG A 156 3.93 -0.79 -12.33
N LYS A 157 3.66 -2.07 -12.17
CA LYS A 157 4.13 -3.16 -13.05
C LYS A 157 3.70 -2.97 -14.49
N GLY A 158 4.26 -3.76 -15.39
CA GLY A 158 3.88 -3.79 -16.79
C GLY A 158 2.46 -4.35 -17.01
N GLY A 159 1.97 -4.19 -18.24
CA GLY A 159 0.66 -4.71 -18.65
C GLY A 159 -0.51 -3.95 -18.01
N GLN A 160 -1.63 -4.66 -17.82
CA GLN A 160 -2.89 -4.12 -17.30
C GLN A 160 -3.02 -4.26 -15.75
N VAL A 161 -1.96 -4.68 -15.07
CA VAL A 161 -1.99 -4.96 -13.62
C VAL A 161 -2.05 -3.66 -12.82
N SER A 162 -2.91 -3.58 -11.82
CA SER A 162 -3.08 -2.37 -10.98
C SER A 162 -2.08 -2.27 -9.83
N GLU A 163 -1.29 -3.32 -9.58
CA GLU A 163 -0.28 -3.35 -8.52
C GLU A 163 1.12 -2.97 -9.03
N GLY A 164 2.01 -2.66 -8.11
CA GLY A 164 3.37 -2.26 -8.42
C GLY A 164 4.31 -2.24 -7.22
N LEU A 165 5.33 -1.42 -7.35
CA LEU A 165 6.36 -1.18 -6.35
C LEU A 165 6.18 0.20 -5.75
N ALA A 166 6.39 0.34 -4.44
CA ALA A 166 6.46 1.63 -3.79
C ALA A 166 7.74 1.75 -2.96
N CYS A 167 8.32 2.93 -2.95
CA CYS A 167 9.42 3.26 -2.08
C CYS A 167 9.07 4.52 -1.30
N PHE A 168 9.22 4.46 0.03
CA PHE A 168 9.09 5.62 0.91
C PHE A 168 10.44 5.92 1.57
N TRP A 169 10.68 7.19 1.85
CA TRP A 169 11.87 7.66 2.55
C TRP A 169 11.52 8.76 3.54
N ARG A 170 12.24 8.81 4.65
CA ARG A 170 12.09 9.85 5.67
C ARG A 170 12.69 11.17 5.17
N THR A 171 11.86 12.19 5.03
CA THR A 171 12.25 13.48 4.45
C THR A 171 13.24 14.26 5.30
N THR A 172 13.29 13.97 6.61
CA THR A 172 14.27 14.58 7.53
C THR A 172 15.68 13.97 7.43
N LYS A 173 15.82 12.81 6.77
CA LYS A 173 17.11 12.12 6.60
C LYS A 173 17.56 12.00 5.15
N PHE A 174 16.63 11.94 4.21
CA PHE A 174 16.88 11.64 2.80
C PHE A 174 16.19 12.62 1.86
N ILE A 175 16.88 12.94 0.78
CA ILE A 175 16.34 13.72 -0.34
C ILE A 175 16.38 12.83 -1.58
N LYS A 176 15.24 12.69 -2.25
CA LYS A 176 15.17 11.99 -3.52
C LYS A 176 15.87 12.83 -4.59
N LEU A 177 16.88 12.28 -5.24
CA LEU A 177 17.58 12.91 -6.34
C LEU A 177 16.91 12.59 -7.67
N ASP A 178 16.59 11.32 -7.88
CA ASP A 178 15.97 10.83 -9.11
C ASP A 178 15.13 9.57 -8.86
N SER A 179 14.42 9.11 -9.89
CA SER A 179 13.63 7.88 -9.82
C SER A 179 13.46 7.28 -11.21
N TRP A 180 13.79 6.00 -11.36
CA TRP A 180 13.65 5.27 -12.62
C TRP A 180 12.75 4.04 -12.45
N ARG A 181 12.02 3.75 -13.50
CA ARG A 181 11.18 2.57 -13.63
C ARG A 181 11.55 1.82 -14.89
N PHE A 182 11.81 0.54 -14.76
CA PHE A 182 12.05 -0.37 -15.89
C PHE A 182 11.03 -1.49 -15.84
N ILE A 183 10.44 -1.81 -17.00
CA ILE A 183 9.72 -3.05 -17.21
C ILE A 183 10.70 -4.00 -17.91
N LEU A 184 11.04 -5.12 -17.25
CA LEU A 184 12.12 -5.98 -17.73
C LEU A 184 11.87 -6.55 -19.12
N SER A 185 10.62 -6.90 -19.45
CA SER A 185 10.25 -7.36 -20.80
C SER A 185 10.51 -6.31 -21.89
N ASP A 186 10.21 -5.05 -21.57
CA ASP A 186 10.39 -3.94 -22.51
C ASP A 186 11.88 -3.59 -22.64
N SER A 187 12.56 -3.46 -21.50
CA SER A 187 14.00 -3.14 -21.44
C SER A 187 14.86 -4.20 -22.12
N LEU A 188 14.50 -5.47 -22.01
CA LEU A 188 15.20 -6.57 -22.66
C LEU A 188 15.30 -6.39 -24.18
N GLN A 189 14.30 -5.76 -24.80
CA GLN A 189 14.23 -5.55 -26.24
C GLN A 189 14.84 -4.22 -26.69
N SER A 190 14.77 -3.20 -25.83
CA SER A 190 15.07 -1.81 -26.20
C SER A 190 16.43 -1.31 -25.69
N GLU A 191 16.90 -1.82 -24.56
CA GLU A 191 18.09 -1.31 -23.90
C GLU A 191 19.38 -1.99 -24.37
N SER A 192 20.39 -1.20 -24.73
CA SER A 192 21.69 -1.70 -25.23
C SER A 192 22.40 -2.62 -24.23
N HIS A 193 22.21 -2.40 -22.95
CA HIS A 193 22.78 -3.24 -21.90
C HIS A 193 22.29 -4.69 -21.94
N PHE A 194 21.13 -4.95 -22.50
CA PHE A 194 20.55 -6.29 -22.63
C PHE A 194 20.76 -6.92 -24.02
N GLU A 195 21.47 -6.26 -24.93
CA GLU A 195 21.64 -6.75 -26.32
C GLU A 195 22.19 -8.17 -26.41
N SER A 196 23.20 -8.50 -25.60
CA SER A 196 23.79 -9.85 -25.56
C SER A 196 22.79 -10.91 -25.08
N MET A 197 22.04 -10.59 -24.05
CA MET A 197 20.97 -11.44 -23.51
C MET A 197 19.85 -11.60 -24.54
N TRP A 198 19.43 -10.50 -25.16
CA TRP A 198 18.40 -10.53 -26.20
C TRP A 198 18.76 -11.39 -27.41
N LYS A 199 20.04 -11.38 -27.84
CA LYS A 199 20.53 -12.27 -28.92
C LYS A 199 20.30 -13.75 -28.58
N VAL A 200 20.44 -14.16 -27.32
CA VAL A 200 20.18 -15.53 -26.88
C VAL A 200 18.69 -15.82 -26.78
N VAL A 201 17.96 -14.92 -26.12
CA VAL A 201 16.51 -15.09 -25.85
C VAL A 201 15.71 -15.19 -27.14
N LYS A 202 15.98 -14.32 -28.13
CA LYS A 202 15.24 -14.31 -29.42
C LYS A 202 15.42 -15.54 -30.24
N CYS A 203 16.49 -16.34 -30.03
CA CYS A 203 16.74 -17.58 -30.73
C CYS A 203 15.93 -18.78 -30.16
N ASN A 204 15.27 -18.62 -29.04
CA ASN A 204 14.45 -19.66 -28.43
C ASN A 204 13.04 -19.12 -28.21
N GLU A 205 12.07 -19.51 -29.03
CA GLU A 205 10.72 -18.95 -29.01
C GLU A 205 10.02 -19.14 -27.65
N ARG A 206 10.15 -20.35 -27.07
CA ARG A 206 9.55 -20.63 -25.74
C ARG A 206 10.13 -19.74 -24.62
N LEU A 207 11.44 -19.50 -24.65
CA LEU A 207 12.11 -18.61 -23.72
C LEU A 207 11.67 -17.16 -23.93
N LYS A 208 11.62 -16.73 -25.19
CA LYS A 208 11.16 -15.41 -25.59
C LYS A 208 9.73 -15.13 -25.12
N GLU A 209 8.79 -16.01 -25.44
CA GLU A 209 7.40 -15.89 -24.96
C GLU A 209 7.32 -15.82 -23.43
N SER A 210 8.05 -16.71 -22.74
CA SER A 210 8.07 -16.73 -21.27
C SER A 210 8.63 -15.44 -20.67
N MET A 211 9.66 -14.84 -21.26
CA MET A 211 10.26 -13.59 -20.75
C MET A 211 9.45 -12.35 -21.12
N LEU A 212 8.95 -12.26 -22.34
CA LEU A 212 8.16 -11.12 -22.78
C LEU A 212 6.75 -11.09 -22.16
N GLY A 213 6.23 -12.24 -21.77
CA GLY A 213 4.96 -12.33 -21.04
C GLY A 213 5.03 -11.87 -19.58
N ARG A 214 6.22 -11.53 -19.07
CA ARG A 214 6.38 -11.08 -17.67
C ARG A 214 6.17 -9.57 -17.53
N THR A 215 5.43 -9.20 -16.51
CA THR A 215 5.13 -7.79 -16.17
C THR A 215 6.07 -7.22 -15.10
N THR A 216 7.18 -7.93 -14.82
CA THR A 216 8.12 -7.58 -13.75
C THR A 216 8.70 -6.19 -13.96
N ALA A 217 8.62 -5.37 -12.91
CA ALA A 217 9.19 -4.03 -12.87
C ALA A 217 10.38 -3.97 -11.91
N ILE A 218 11.30 -3.06 -12.19
CA ILE A 218 12.33 -2.59 -11.26
C ILE A 218 12.07 -1.12 -11.00
N GLN A 219 12.15 -0.74 -9.74
CA GLN A 219 12.13 0.64 -9.29
C GLN A 219 13.48 0.97 -8.66
N ILE A 220 14.06 2.09 -9.07
CA ILE A 220 15.25 2.69 -8.48
C ILE A 220 14.86 4.08 -8.01
N VAL A 221 15.19 4.39 -6.78
CA VAL A 221 14.88 5.69 -6.15
C VAL A 221 16.11 6.22 -5.47
#